data_6e26e26d2aa1a1f388976f4fcfe0436e
#
_entry.id   6e26e26d2aa1a1f388976f4fcfe0436e
#
_cell.length_a   1.000
_cell.length_b   1.000
_cell.length_c   1.000
_cell.angle_alpha   90.00
_cell.angle_beta   90.00
_cell.angle_gamma   90.00
#
_symmetry.space_group_name_H-M   'P 1'
#
loop_
_entity.id
_entity.type
_entity.pdbx_description
1 polymer ?
#
loop_
_entity_poly.entity_id
_entity_poly.type
_entity_poly.pdbx_seq_one_letter_code
_entity_poly.pdbx_strand_id
1 'polypeptide(L)'
;MPNADSVLLQGRGSMVDIVQAIGRALRMKPGEGKTASLIVPVFLKAGEQPGDILESDSYGPLVRILSALRSHDARVVEALAVPQKSGRRTTGRGAEAAALPGEGGSGDGGAGAFTLPVRFQVPVDADVLALFVSSRVLTSESQFWREGIGHARRWFDETGGLDVPYSAMVGESGNFPLGKWLSDRRTEHSSGELARHRVMMLDDLGMIWSVSDARFEAGLDWARVWAKGHGGSLACPARASVGGYAIGTWLSELRSAAQVPVGEAGALTPRRRAALEEIDPWWCPAWPIVWQRTYAVARQWWLESDGCVDWTVLPVDTVFEGEQLGRWAKAQRAGWAELDQEQQDLLSAIGIEEDQELAAARAAACRAAVGCGRVRRRVPPR
;
A
#
# COMPACT_ATOMS: atom_id res chain seq x y z
N MET A 1 53.05 30.50 -8.43
CA MET A 1 52.41 30.08 -7.19
C MET A 1 52.25 28.57 -7.24
N PRO A 2 52.59 27.83 -6.16
CA PRO A 2 52.45 26.39 -6.19
C PRO A 2 51.02 25.98 -6.45
N ASN A 3 50.83 24.96 -7.27
CA ASN A 3 49.54 24.38 -7.59
C ASN A 3 48.96 23.73 -6.33
N ALA A 4 47.93 24.30 -5.73
CA ALA A 4 47.23 23.70 -4.61
C ALA A 4 46.33 22.58 -5.11
N ASP A 5 46.63 21.33 -4.72
CA ASP A 5 45.84 20.16 -5.10
C ASP A 5 44.72 19.85 -4.09
N SER A 6 44.74 20.54 -2.94
CA SER A 6 43.75 20.38 -1.86
C SER A 6 43.42 21.72 -1.20
N VAL A 7 42.17 21.95 -0.89
CA VAL A 7 41.69 23.13 -0.14
C VAL A 7 40.98 22.66 1.12
N LEU A 8 41.50 23.04 2.28
CA LEU A 8 40.81 22.86 3.55
C LEU A 8 39.90 24.04 3.82
N LEU A 9 38.61 23.80 3.84
CA LEU A 9 37.58 24.80 4.09
C LEU A 9 37.15 24.75 5.56
N GLN A 10 37.65 25.69 6.37
CA GLN A 10 37.14 25.88 7.73
C GLN A 10 35.79 26.57 7.71
N GLY A 11 34.82 26.10 8.50
CA GLY A 11 33.42 26.49 8.46
C GLY A 11 33.04 27.92 8.81
N ARG A 12 34.00 28.88 8.82
CA ARG A 12 33.76 30.30 9.17
C ARG A 12 33.81 31.28 7.99
N GLY A 13 34.01 30.79 6.78
CA GLY A 13 34.05 31.65 5.60
C GLY A 13 32.64 32.08 5.12
N SER A 14 32.56 33.26 4.52
CA SER A 14 31.35 33.67 3.79
C SER A 14 31.16 32.83 2.53
N MET A 15 29.94 32.77 1.98
CA MET A 15 29.67 32.07 0.70
C MET A 15 30.64 32.55 -0.40
N VAL A 16 30.97 33.85 -0.44
CA VAL A 16 31.89 34.44 -1.39
C VAL A 16 33.30 33.89 -1.22
N ASP A 17 33.79 33.74 0.03
CA ASP A 17 35.13 33.22 0.31
C ASP A 17 35.24 31.77 -0.11
N ILE A 18 34.19 30.97 0.11
CA ILE A 18 34.13 29.56 -0.31
C ILE A 18 34.19 29.46 -1.85
N VAL A 19 33.39 30.24 -2.55
CA VAL A 19 33.36 30.32 -4.03
C VAL A 19 34.71 30.72 -4.58
N GLN A 20 35.36 31.73 -3.99
CA GLN A 20 36.69 32.18 -4.40
C GLN A 20 37.77 31.12 -4.15
N ALA A 21 37.70 30.42 -3.04
CA ALA A 21 38.65 29.33 -2.70
C ALA A 21 38.52 28.17 -3.70
N ILE A 22 37.26 27.78 -4.05
CA ILE A 22 36.97 26.79 -5.07
C ILE A 22 37.49 27.25 -6.43
N GLY A 23 37.16 28.47 -6.84
CA GLY A 23 37.63 29.05 -8.10
C GLY A 23 39.14 29.12 -8.22
N ARG A 24 39.86 29.35 -7.11
CA ARG A 24 41.35 29.29 -7.07
C ARG A 24 41.87 27.88 -7.21
N ALA A 25 41.25 26.92 -6.57
CA ALA A 25 41.62 25.49 -6.63
C ALA A 25 41.39 24.91 -8.04
N LEU A 26 40.32 25.33 -8.70
CA LEU A 26 39.93 24.86 -10.04
C LEU A 26 40.59 25.67 -11.19
N ARG A 27 41.41 26.68 -10.91
CA ARG A 27 42.15 27.38 -11.97
C ARG A 27 43.05 26.42 -12.72
N MET A 28 42.68 26.15 -13.95
CA MET A 28 43.41 25.27 -14.87
C MET A 28 44.16 26.09 -15.90
N LYS A 29 45.36 25.61 -16.30
CA LYS A 29 45.89 26.02 -17.60
C LYS A 29 45.19 25.26 -18.70
N PRO A 30 44.92 25.85 -19.86
CA PRO A 30 44.32 25.11 -20.97
C PRO A 30 45.15 23.85 -21.27
N GLY A 31 44.50 22.67 -21.23
CA GLY A 31 45.11 21.39 -21.57
C GLY A 31 45.57 20.53 -20.39
N GLU A 32 45.56 20.98 -19.13
CA GLU A 32 45.85 20.19 -17.94
C GLU A 32 44.55 19.74 -17.25
N GLY A 33 44.25 18.42 -17.29
CA GLY A 33 43.15 17.81 -16.50
C GLY A 33 43.58 17.76 -15.02
N LYS A 34 43.21 18.82 -14.25
CA LYS A 34 43.52 18.91 -12.83
C LYS A 34 42.32 18.59 -11.96
N THR A 35 42.48 17.65 -11.03
CA THR A 35 41.51 17.38 -9.97
C THR A 35 41.91 18.11 -8.70
N ALA A 36 40.99 18.84 -8.05
CA ALA A 36 41.18 19.46 -6.77
C ALA A 36 40.29 18.78 -5.71
N SER A 37 40.88 18.49 -4.56
CA SER A 37 40.18 17.94 -3.41
C SER A 37 39.72 19.04 -2.46
N LEU A 38 38.43 19.07 -2.12
CA LEU A 38 37.86 19.94 -1.09
C LEU A 38 37.68 19.15 0.19
N ILE A 39 38.38 19.55 1.24
CA ILE A 39 38.32 18.91 2.56
C ILE A 39 37.45 19.77 3.47
N VAL A 40 36.34 19.20 3.94
CA VAL A 40 35.36 19.86 4.82
C VAL A 40 35.38 19.18 6.18
N PRO A 41 35.98 19.80 7.22
CA PRO A 41 35.90 19.25 8.56
C PRO A 41 34.52 19.46 9.15
N VAL A 42 33.91 18.38 9.64
CA VAL A 42 32.64 18.39 10.39
C VAL A 42 32.93 17.96 11.81
N PHE A 43 32.68 18.82 12.78
CA PHE A 43 32.87 18.56 14.21
C PHE A 43 31.49 18.23 14.81
N LEU A 44 31.30 16.97 15.17
CA LEU A 44 30.08 16.51 15.81
C LEU A 44 30.06 16.95 17.28
N LYS A 45 28.87 17.28 17.77
CA LYS A 45 28.67 17.58 19.21
C LYS A 45 28.69 16.28 20.01
N ALA A 46 28.84 16.40 21.31
CA ALA A 46 28.76 15.24 22.20
C ALA A 46 27.35 14.60 22.10
N GLY A 47 27.33 13.30 21.84
CA GLY A 47 26.10 12.53 21.63
C GLY A 47 25.65 12.38 20.16
N GLU A 48 26.17 13.19 19.23
CA GLU A 48 25.87 13.04 17.80
C GLU A 48 26.69 11.89 17.18
N GLN A 49 26.03 11.13 16.32
CA GLN A 49 26.66 10.06 15.54
C GLN A 49 26.93 10.54 14.10
N PRO A 50 27.96 10.01 13.43
CA PRO A 50 28.22 10.34 12.02
C PRO A 50 27.05 10.01 11.07
N GLY A 51 26.15 9.09 11.46
CA GLY A 51 24.95 8.75 10.72
C GLY A 51 23.82 9.78 10.80
N ASP A 52 23.86 10.68 11.79
CA ASP A 52 22.80 11.68 12.03
C ASP A 52 22.91 12.89 11.08
N ILE A 53 23.43 12.67 9.87
CA ILE A 53 23.70 13.71 8.87
C ILE A 53 22.45 14.57 8.53
N LEU A 54 21.27 13.97 8.58
CA LEU A 54 20.01 14.65 8.27
C LEU A 54 19.60 15.67 9.35
N GLU A 55 19.84 15.35 10.61
CA GLU A 55 19.32 16.07 11.77
C GLU A 55 20.35 17.03 12.37
N SER A 56 21.63 16.62 12.36
CA SER A 56 22.69 17.37 13.02
C SER A 56 23.01 18.69 12.34
N ASP A 57 22.96 19.77 13.11
CA ASP A 57 23.41 21.10 12.67
C ASP A 57 24.94 21.17 12.50
N SER A 58 25.68 20.21 13.02
CA SER A 58 27.11 20.08 12.84
C SER A 58 27.54 19.96 11.38
N TYR A 59 26.65 19.48 10.49
CA TYR A 59 26.85 19.43 9.04
C TYR A 59 26.55 20.77 8.32
N GLY A 60 26.25 21.83 9.04
CA GLY A 60 26.04 23.19 8.47
C GLY A 60 27.16 23.68 7.55
N PRO A 61 28.45 23.45 7.86
CA PRO A 61 29.55 23.78 6.95
C PRO A 61 29.45 23.06 5.59
N LEU A 62 29.10 21.77 5.59
CA LEU A 62 28.91 20.98 4.36
C LEU A 62 27.77 21.53 3.52
N VAL A 63 26.62 21.86 4.16
CA VAL A 63 25.47 22.50 3.47
C VAL A 63 25.88 23.80 2.76
N ARG A 64 26.65 24.66 3.45
CA ARG A 64 27.12 25.92 2.86
C ARG A 64 28.02 25.71 1.65
N ILE A 65 28.91 24.73 1.72
CA ILE A 65 29.81 24.41 0.60
C ILE A 65 29.05 23.83 -0.57
N LEU A 66 28.14 22.90 -0.35
CA LEU A 66 27.30 22.32 -1.40
C LEU A 66 26.39 23.40 -2.02
N SER A 67 25.84 24.31 -1.23
CA SER A 67 25.07 25.47 -1.74
C SER A 67 25.92 26.41 -2.59
N ALA A 68 27.20 26.63 -2.20
CA ALA A 68 28.14 27.41 -2.99
C ALA A 68 28.51 26.70 -4.30
N LEU A 69 28.74 25.41 -4.28
CA LEU A 69 28.98 24.60 -5.49
C LEU A 69 27.77 24.63 -6.43
N ARG A 70 26.56 24.54 -5.90
CA ARG A 70 25.33 24.63 -6.67
C ARG A 70 25.21 25.96 -7.43
N SER A 71 25.66 27.05 -6.84
CA SER A 71 25.66 28.36 -7.53
C SER A 71 26.61 28.44 -8.72
N HIS A 72 27.60 27.56 -8.79
CA HIS A 72 28.52 27.40 -9.90
C HIS A 72 28.08 26.41 -10.97
N ASP A 73 27.69 25.19 -10.52
CA ASP A 73 27.12 24.15 -11.38
C ASP A 73 26.06 23.38 -10.59
N ALA A 74 24.79 23.68 -10.87
CA ALA A 74 23.66 23.07 -10.22
C ALA A 74 23.60 21.56 -10.47
N ARG A 75 24.00 21.09 -11.66
CA ARG A 75 23.96 19.68 -12.07
C ARG A 75 24.80 18.78 -11.18
N VAL A 76 25.92 19.31 -10.71
CA VAL A 76 26.85 18.59 -9.81
C VAL A 76 26.19 18.26 -8.48
N VAL A 77 25.41 19.18 -7.91
CA VAL A 77 24.74 18.99 -6.61
C VAL A 77 23.44 18.22 -6.78
N GLU A 78 22.73 18.46 -7.87
CA GLU A 78 21.50 17.73 -8.21
C GLU A 78 21.76 16.23 -8.44
N ALA A 79 22.91 15.89 -9.03
CA ALA A 79 23.33 14.49 -9.20
C ALA A 79 23.56 13.77 -7.87
N LEU A 80 23.98 14.49 -6.81
CA LEU A 80 24.12 13.93 -5.45
C LEU A 80 22.76 13.68 -4.77
N ALA A 81 21.72 14.37 -5.19
CA ALA A 81 20.37 14.26 -4.63
C ALA A 81 19.56 13.11 -5.25
N VAL A 82 20.09 12.47 -6.30
CA VAL A 82 19.42 11.30 -6.91
C VAL A 82 19.83 10.04 -6.16
N PRO A 83 18.84 9.27 -5.59
CA PRO A 83 19.12 7.99 -4.97
C PRO A 83 19.84 7.06 -5.96
N GLN A 84 21.05 6.67 -5.64
CA GLN A 84 21.77 5.69 -6.46
C GLN A 84 21.23 4.32 -6.09
N LYS A 85 20.53 3.63 -7.01
CA LYS A 85 20.18 2.22 -6.83
C LYS A 85 21.46 1.46 -6.47
N SER A 86 21.55 1.04 -5.21
CA SER A 86 22.72 0.34 -4.66
C SER A 86 22.95 -0.98 -5.42
N GLY A 87 23.77 -0.91 -6.45
CA GLY A 87 24.41 -2.08 -7.01
C GLY A 87 25.48 -2.54 -6.02
N ARG A 88 25.18 -3.62 -5.27
CA ARG A 88 26.13 -4.50 -4.60
C ARG A 88 27.15 -3.84 -3.67
N ARG A 89 27.00 -4.06 -2.36
CA ARG A 89 28.03 -3.87 -1.34
C ARG A 89 29.39 -4.34 -1.87
N THR A 90 30.28 -3.43 -2.16
CA THR A 90 31.70 -3.74 -2.27
C THR A 90 32.37 -3.37 -0.96
N THR A 91 32.44 -4.35 -0.06
CA THR A 91 33.54 -4.44 0.90
C THR A 91 34.78 -4.67 0.08
N GLY A 92 35.61 -3.66 -0.11
CA GLY A 92 36.82 -3.78 -0.92
C GLY A 92 37.78 -2.63 -0.67
N ARG A 93 38.80 -2.94 0.05
CA ARG A 93 40.09 -2.28 0.19
C ARG A 93 40.61 -1.85 -1.20
N GLY A 94 40.92 -0.55 -1.36
CA GLY A 94 41.75 -0.03 -2.46
C GLY A 94 41.00 0.08 -3.80
N ALA A 95 40.50 1.26 -4.11
CA ALA A 95 40.20 1.63 -5.49
C ALA A 95 41.10 2.79 -5.88
N GLU A 96 42.05 2.47 -6.74
CA GLU A 96 42.83 3.42 -7.51
C GLU A 96 41.95 4.32 -8.35
N ALA A 97 42.41 5.52 -8.56
CA ALA A 97 41.80 6.56 -9.35
C ALA A 97 41.44 6.06 -10.76
N ALA A 98 40.15 6.04 -11.09
CA ALA A 98 39.74 5.92 -12.49
C ALA A 98 39.80 7.28 -13.16
N ALA A 99 40.61 7.37 -14.20
CA ALA A 99 40.85 8.52 -15.04
C ALA A 99 39.56 8.97 -15.76
N LEU A 100 39.44 10.28 -15.95
CA LEU A 100 38.43 10.89 -16.81
C LEU A 100 38.67 10.47 -18.27
N PRO A 101 37.64 10.13 -19.05
CA PRO A 101 37.77 10.01 -20.50
C PRO A 101 37.70 11.40 -21.14
N GLY A 102 38.67 11.65 -21.99
CA GLY A 102 38.71 12.81 -22.85
C GLY A 102 37.65 12.79 -23.95
N GLU A 103 37.44 13.94 -24.53
CA GLU A 103 36.49 14.27 -25.59
C GLU A 103 36.54 13.31 -26.79
N GLY A 104 35.39 13.02 -27.31
CA GLY A 104 35.23 12.58 -28.72
C GLY A 104 34.22 11.46 -28.90
N GLY A 105 33.05 11.79 -29.48
CA GLY A 105 32.23 10.77 -30.13
C GLY A 105 30.73 10.88 -29.83
N SER A 106 30.07 11.46 -30.80
CA SER A 106 28.61 11.48 -31.01
C SER A 106 27.97 10.10 -30.89
N GLY A 107 26.84 9.99 -30.17
CA GLY A 107 25.94 8.85 -30.35
C GLY A 107 25.22 8.41 -29.08
N ASP A 108 23.94 8.76 -29.05
CA ASP A 108 22.83 8.05 -28.41
C ASP A 108 22.78 7.87 -26.88
N GLY A 109 21.79 8.44 -26.35
CA GLY A 109 20.95 8.32 -25.14
C GLY A 109 21.31 7.30 -24.06
N GLY A 110 22.37 7.49 -23.31
CA GLY A 110 22.59 6.84 -22.01
C GLY A 110 22.99 7.91 -21.00
N ALA A 111 22.15 8.18 -20.01
CA ALA A 111 22.47 9.06 -18.89
C ALA A 111 23.70 8.48 -18.16
N GLY A 112 24.89 8.96 -18.53
CA GLY A 112 26.13 8.64 -17.84
C GLY A 112 26.01 9.03 -16.36
N ALA A 113 26.10 8.06 -15.47
CA ALA A 113 26.10 8.26 -14.03
C ALA A 113 27.29 9.15 -13.66
N PHE A 114 26.99 10.42 -13.36
CA PHE A 114 27.98 11.38 -12.87
C PHE A 114 28.26 11.04 -11.41
N THR A 115 29.28 10.29 -11.14
CA THR A 115 29.69 9.96 -9.76
C THR A 115 30.58 11.09 -9.25
N LEU A 116 30.01 12.00 -8.44
CA LEU A 116 30.82 12.92 -7.65
C LEU A 116 31.55 12.12 -6.58
N PRO A 117 32.87 12.18 -6.47
CA PRO A 117 33.62 11.51 -5.45
C PRO A 117 33.53 12.29 -4.11
N VAL A 118 32.38 12.24 -3.46
CA VAL A 118 32.27 12.67 -2.06
C VAL A 118 32.70 11.49 -1.20
N ARG A 119 33.76 11.68 -0.43
CA ARG A 119 34.28 10.67 0.49
C ARG A 119 34.04 11.14 1.91
N PHE A 120 33.39 10.33 2.70
CA PHE A 120 33.28 10.53 4.14
C PHE A 120 34.32 9.69 4.84
N GLN A 121 34.86 10.20 5.95
CA GLN A 121 35.78 9.44 6.79
C GLN A 121 35.08 8.24 7.44
N VAL A 122 33.81 8.38 7.73
CA VAL A 122 32.91 7.31 8.19
C VAL A 122 31.94 6.99 7.05
N PRO A 123 31.62 5.70 6.78
CA PRO A 123 30.66 5.34 5.73
C PRO A 123 29.30 5.99 5.97
N VAL A 124 28.83 6.75 5.00
CA VAL A 124 27.47 7.31 4.94
C VAL A 124 26.75 6.60 3.81
N ASP A 125 25.51 6.17 4.09
CA ASP A 125 24.66 5.54 3.09
C ASP A 125 24.37 6.53 1.95
N ALA A 126 24.42 6.07 0.69
CA ALA A 126 24.21 6.91 -0.48
C ALA A 126 22.81 7.53 -0.53
N ASP A 127 21.80 6.79 -0.05
CA ASP A 127 20.42 7.27 -0.02
C ASP A 127 20.23 8.33 1.07
N VAL A 128 20.92 8.18 2.22
CA VAL A 128 20.96 9.19 3.28
C VAL A 128 21.63 10.47 2.80
N LEU A 129 22.74 10.34 2.04
CA LEU A 129 23.42 11.48 1.44
C LEU A 129 22.51 12.19 0.41
N ALA A 130 21.85 11.44 -0.47
CA ALA A 130 20.92 11.99 -1.45
C ALA A 130 19.78 12.77 -0.78
N LEU A 131 19.23 12.19 0.29
CA LEU A 131 18.20 12.82 1.11
C LEU A 131 18.70 14.09 1.81
N PHE A 132 19.92 14.06 2.36
CA PHE A 132 20.57 15.23 2.96
C PHE A 132 20.73 16.37 1.96
N VAL A 133 21.26 16.09 0.77
CA VAL A 133 21.44 17.10 -0.27
C VAL A 133 20.09 17.64 -0.73
N SER A 134 19.12 16.78 -0.96
CA SER A 134 17.77 17.18 -1.37
C SER A 134 17.10 18.08 -0.35
N SER A 135 17.13 17.70 0.93
CA SER A 135 16.38 18.41 1.99
C SER A 135 17.08 19.66 2.54
N ARG A 136 18.42 19.67 2.57
CA ARG A 136 19.20 20.77 3.18
C ARG A 136 19.82 21.75 2.18
N VAL A 137 20.11 21.29 0.96
CA VAL A 137 20.80 22.10 -0.05
C VAL A 137 19.87 22.54 -1.18
N LEU A 138 19.05 21.63 -1.70
CA LEU A 138 18.19 21.93 -2.83
C LEU A 138 16.88 22.62 -2.42
N THR A 139 16.25 22.17 -1.34
CA THR A 139 14.89 22.57 -0.99
C THR A 139 14.80 23.48 0.25
N SER A 140 15.87 23.65 1.01
CA SER A 140 15.88 24.47 2.25
C SER A 140 14.78 24.07 3.26
N GLU A 141 14.68 22.77 3.55
CA GLU A 141 13.65 22.23 4.42
C GLU A 141 13.73 22.74 5.87
N SER A 142 12.59 22.91 6.52
CA SER A 142 12.52 23.30 7.91
C SER A 142 13.17 22.26 8.82
N GLN A 143 13.70 22.70 9.99
CA GLN A 143 14.27 21.78 10.97
C GLN A 143 13.26 20.71 11.39
N PHE A 144 12.02 21.09 11.65
CA PHE A 144 10.95 20.16 12.04
C PHE A 144 10.67 19.07 10.99
N TRP A 145 10.75 19.42 9.68
CA TRP A 145 10.65 18.43 8.61
C TRP A 145 11.84 17.46 8.63
N ARG A 146 13.06 17.98 8.78
CA ARG A 146 14.28 17.15 8.81
C ARG A 146 14.30 16.19 9.98
N GLU A 147 13.90 16.65 11.17
CA GLU A 147 13.74 15.81 12.35
C GLU A 147 12.73 14.71 12.11
N GLY A 148 11.56 15.06 11.54
CA GLY A 148 10.49 14.12 11.24
C GLY A 148 10.91 13.02 10.28
N ILE A 149 11.56 13.39 9.16
CA ILE A 149 12.00 12.40 8.17
C ILE A 149 13.15 11.53 8.70
N GLY A 150 14.05 12.07 9.53
CA GLY A 150 15.10 11.32 10.18
C GLY A 150 14.56 10.29 11.18
N HIS A 151 13.57 10.68 11.98
CA HIS A 151 12.87 9.74 12.87
C HIS A 151 12.08 8.68 12.10
N ALA A 152 11.40 9.06 11.01
CA ALA A 152 10.68 8.13 10.17
C ALA A 152 11.62 7.08 9.55
N ARG A 153 12.82 7.49 9.11
CA ARG A 153 13.82 6.59 8.57
C ARG A 153 14.33 5.59 9.62
N ARG A 154 14.70 6.06 10.82
CA ARG A 154 15.13 5.16 11.91
C ARG A 154 14.03 4.15 12.26
N TRP A 155 12.78 4.61 12.34
CA TRP A 155 11.66 3.71 12.57
C TRP A 155 11.54 2.64 11.48
N PHE A 156 11.67 3.06 10.22
CA PHE A 156 11.66 2.13 9.09
C PHE A 156 12.81 1.12 9.15
N ASP A 157 14.04 1.58 9.45
CA ASP A 157 15.21 0.72 9.56
C ASP A 157 15.07 -0.32 10.70
N GLU A 158 14.34 0.02 11.77
CA GLU A 158 14.09 -0.87 12.91
C GLU A 158 12.91 -1.83 12.70
N THR A 159 11.86 -1.39 12.02
CA THR A 159 10.58 -2.12 11.94
C THR A 159 10.24 -2.65 10.54
N GLY A 160 10.92 -2.15 9.50
CA GLY A 160 10.67 -2.52 8.10
C GLY A 160 9.48 -1.82 7.46
N GLY A 161 8.85 -0.83 8.13
CA GLY A 161 7.70 -0.10 7.59
C GLY A 161 7.36 1.15 8.38
N LEU A 162 6.46 1.98 7.84
CA LEU A 162 5.93 3.19 8.49
C LEU A 162 4.50 3.01 9.04
N ASP A 163 4.19 1.82 9.56
CA ASP A 163 2.95 1.62 10.35
C ASP A 163 3.20 2.09 11.79
N VAL A 164 3.20 3.42 11.96
CA VAL A 164 3.49 4.08 13.22
C VAL A 164 2.19 4.42 13.95
N PRO A 165 2.00 3.96 15.20
CA PRO A 165 0.85 4.35 16.00
C PRO A 165 0.77 5.88 16.16
N TYR A 166 -0.45 6.45 16.12
CA TYR A 166 -0.64 7.89 16.23
C TYR A 166 0.00 8.51 17.49
N SER A 167 -0.02 7.77 18.59
CA SER A 167 0.56 8.19 19.88
C SER A 167 2.05 7.94 20.00
N ALA A 168 2.72 7.43 18.96
CA ALA A 168 4.14 7.09 19.04
C ALA A 168 4.98 8.36 19.22
N MET A 169 5.82 8.32 20.26
CA MET A 169 6.81 9.32 20.57
C MET A 169 8.19 8.72 20.40
N VAL A 170 9.10 9.44 19.75
CA VAL A 170 10.46 8.99 19.44
C VAL A 170 11.51 10.05 19.78
N GLY A 171 12.78 9.72 19.61
CA GLY A 171 13.92 10.57 19.96
C GLY A 171 14.52 10.22 21.32
N GLU A 172 15.74 10.65 21.61
CA GLU A 172 16.47 10.30 22.85
C GLU A 172 15.70 10.65 24.14
N SER A 173 14.91 11.71 24.10
CA SER A 173 14.05 12.14 25.23
C SER A 173 12.59 11.73 25.05
N GLY A 174 12.23 10.95 24.00
CA GLY A 174 10.86 10.57 23.69
C GLY A 174 9.93 11.77 23.43
N ASN A 175 10.45 12.86 22.87
CA ASN A 175 9.72 14.13 22.76
C ASN A 175 9.25 14.46 21.32
N PHE A 176 9.62 13.67 20.32
CA PHE A 176 9.15 13.89 18.94
C PHE A 176 7.91 13.05 18.64
N PRO A 177 6.76 13.66 18.32
CA PRO A 177 5.49 12.95 18.06
C PRO A 177 5.44 12.40 16.63
N LEU A 178 6.16 11.32 16.37
CA LEU A 178 6.29 10.74 15.02
C LEU A 178 4.96 10.31 14.44
N GLY A 179 4.11 9.65 15.24
CA GLY A 179 2.79 9.19 14.78
C GLY A 179 1.89 10.34 14.34
N LYS A 180 1.85 11.42 15.12
CA LYS A 180 1.13 12.64 14.77
C LYS A 180 1.75 13.30 13.54
N TRP A 181 3.07 13.42 13.48
CA TRP A 181 3.77 14.02 12.36
C TRP A 181 3.43 13.33 11.03
N LEU A 182 3.44 11.99 10.99
CA LEU A 182 3.03 11.21 9.83
C LEU A 182 1.54 11.40 9.49
N SER A 183 0.69 11.51 10.50
CA SER A 183 -0.75 11.79 10.31
C SER A 183 -0.97 13.15 9.66
N ASP A 184 -0.24 14.19 10.10
CA ASP A 184 -0.30 15.52 9.50
C ASP A 184 0.15 15.48 8.03
N ARG A 185 1.19 14.70 7.71
CA ARG A 185 1.65 14.49 6.30
C ARG A 185 0.60 13.79 5.45
N ARG A 186 -0.15 12.82 6.00
CA ARG A 186 -1.27 12.18 5.29
C ARG A 186 -2.37 13.20 4.95
N THR A 187 -2.66 14.08 5.91
CA THR A 187 -3.65 15.16 5.70
C THR A 187 -3.21 16.14 4.62
N GLU A 188 -1.95 16.63 4.68
CA GLU A 188 -1.39 17.52 3.66
C GLU A 188 -1.34 16.87 2.27
N HIS A 189 -1.03 15.57 2.21
CA HIS A 189 -1.06 14.81 0.95
C HIS A 189 -2.49 14.71 0.38
N SER A 190 -3.47 14.40 1.22
CA SER A 190 -4.86 14.26 0.80
C SER A 190 -5.49 15.59 0.34
N SER A 191 -5.05 16.73 0.92
CA SER A 191 -5.44 18.07 0.49
C SER A 191 -4.64 18.61 -0.72
N GLY A 192 -3.59 17.87 -1.16
CA GLY A 192 -2.71 18.31 -2.26
C GLY A 192 -1.72 19.40 -1.86
N GLU A 193 -1.56 19.68 -0.57
CA GLU A 193 -0.67 20.73 -0.04
C GLU A 193 0.77 20.25 0.14
N LEU A 194 0.99 18.92 0.23
CA LEU A 194 2.31 18.36 0.43
C LEU A 194 3.14 18.45 -0.86
N ALA A 195 4.28 19.13 -0.78
CA ALA A 195 5.17 19.32 -1.92
C ALA A 195 5.66 17.98 -2.50
N ARG A 196 5.72 17.85 -3.83
CA ARG A 196 6.03 16.61 -4.54
C ARG A 196 7.32 15.92 -4.08
N HIS A 197 8.39 16.69 -3.82
CA HIS A 197 9.67 16.11 -3.34
C HIS A 197 9.50 15.48 -1.96
N ARG A 198 8.65 16.03 -1.07
CA ARG A 198 8.33 15.46 0.24
C ARG A 198 7.53 14.17 0.13
N VAL A 199 6.60 14.12 -0.84
CA VAL A 199 5.87 12.87 -1.16
C VAL A 199 6.87 11.79 -1.57
N MET A 200 7.78 12.08 -2.51
CA MET A 200 8.80 11.12 -2.95
C MET A 200 9.68 10.62 -1.79
N MET A 201 10.11 11.52 -0.89
CA MET A 201 10.91 11.14 0.28
C MET A 201 10.19 10.17 1.23
N LEU A 202 8.89 10.33 1.39
CA LEU A 202 8.06 9.47 2.22
C LEU A 202 7.68 8.17 1.49
N ASP A 203 7.48 8.21 0.17
CA ASP A 203 7.26 7.03 -0.67
C ASP A 203 8.48 6.08 -0.63
N ASP A 204 9.71 6.63 -0.67
CA ASP A 204 10.96 5.86 -0.56
C ASP A 204 11.09 5.13 0.78
N LEU A 205 10.41 5.61 1.83
CA LEU A 205 10.29 4.97 3.14
C LEU A 205 9.05 4.07 3.26
N GLY A 206 8.34 3.81 2.17
CA GLY A 206 7.13 2.98 2.19
C GLY A 206 5.96 3.61 2.94
N MET A 207 5.76 4.93 2.81
CA MET A 207 4.67 5.63 3.48
C MET A 207 3.30 5.08 3.11
N ILE A 208 2.54 4.70 4.11
CA ILE A 208 1.13 4.32 3.95
C ILE A 208 0.28 5.60 3.98
N TRP A 209 -0.12 6.08 2.80
CA TRP A 209 -0.92 7.31 2.68
C TRP A 209 -2.36 7.15 3.16
N SER A 210 -2.97 6.02 2.86
CA SER A 210 -4.31 5.66 3.32
C SER A 210 -4.25 4.41 4.21
N VAL A 211 -4.30 4.60 5.51
CA VAL A 211 -4.36 3.48 6.48
C VAL A 211 -5.63 2.64 6.27
N SER A 212 -6.74 3.29 5.87
CA SER A 212 -7.99 2.59 5.56
C SER A 212 -7.87 1.69 4.34
N ASP A 213 -7.16 2.13 3.29
CA ASP A 213 -6.96 1.30 2.10
C ASP A 213 -5.96 0.17 2.37
N ALA A 214 -4.88 0.45 3.11
CA ALA A 214 -3.93 -0.59 3.50
C ALA A 214 -4.58 -1.70 4.35
N ARG A 215 -5.46 -1.32 5.30
CA ARG A 215 -6.24 -2.29 6.08
C ARG A 215 -7.23 -3.07 5.22
N PHE A 216 -7.86 -2.41 4.24
CA PHE A 216 -8.75 -3.08 3.32
C PHE A 216 -8.01 -4.09 2.45
N GLU A 217 -6.87 -3.73 1.87
CA GLU A 217 -6.04 -4.64 1.05
C GLU A 217 -5.54 -5.84 1.87
N ALA A 218 -5.09 -5.62 3.11
CA ALA A 218 -4.73 -6.72 4.01
C ALA A 218 -5.91 -7.64 4.31
N GLY A 219 -7.11 -7.08 4.52
CA GLY A 219 -8.35 -7.86 4.69
C GLY A 219 -8.72 -8.64 3.43
N LEU A 220 -8.50 -8.04 2.25
CA LEU A 220 -8.75 -8.68 0.96
C LEU A 220 -7.84 -9.88 0.72
N ASP A 221 -6.58 -9.82 1.16
CA ASP A 221 -5.67 -10.97 1.08
C ASP A 221 -6.15 -12.13 1.96
N TRP A 222 -6.62 -11.85 3.17
CA TRP A 222 -7.25 -12.87 4.02
C TRP A 222 -8.56 -13.40 3.43
N ALA A 223 -9.34 -12.56 2.75
CA ALA A 223 -10.55 -12.99 2.04
C ALA A 223 -10.22 -13.96 0.90
N ARG A 224 -9.15 -13.73 0.14
CA ARG A 224 -8.65 -14.67 -0.88
C ARG A 224 -8.21 -16.01 -0.27
N VAL A 225 -7.49 -15.96 0.86
CA VAL A 225 -7.08 -17.19 1.58
C VAL A 225 -8.30 -17.97 2.05
N TRP A 226 -9.32 -17.29 2.61
CA TRP A 226 -10.57 -17.91 3.03
C TRP A 226 -11.31 -18.55 1.85
N ALA A 227 -11.55 -17.79 0.80
CA ALA A 227 -12.29 -18.25 -0.40
C ALA A 227 -11.63 -19.48 -1.04
N LYS A 228 -10.30 -19.53 -1.11
CA LYS A 228 -9.55 -20.69 -1.62
C LYS A 228 -9.86 -21.97 -0.88
N GLY A 229 -10.10 -21.92 0.44
CA GLY A 229 -10.45 -23.08 1.26
C GLY A 229 -11.96 -23.40 1.29
N HIS A 230 -12.82 -22.54 0.71
CA HIS A 230 -14.28 -22.64 0.81
C HIS A 230 -14.96 -22.48 -0.56
N GLY A 231 -14.43 -23.13 -1.58
CA GLY A 231 -15.04 -23.18 -2.92
C GLY A 231 -15.20 -21.84 -3.63
N GLY A 232 -14.40 -20.84 -3.29
CA GLY A 232 -14.46 -19.49 -3.85
C GLY A 232 -15.46 -18.56 -3.14
N SER A 233 -16.11 -19.02 -2.07
CA SER A 233 -17.16 -18.24 -1.38
C SER A 233 -16.61 -17.43 -0.20
N LEU A 234 -17.12 -16.19 -0.07
CA LEU A 234 -16.92 -15.33 1.09
C LEU A 234 -18.05 -15.42 2.12
N ALA A 235 -19.03 -16.30 1.93
CA ALA A 235 -20.13 -16.52 2.86
C ALA A 235 -19.67 -17.31 4.09
N CYS A 236 -19.10 -16.59 5.06
CA CYS A 236 -18.56 -17.18 6.30
C CYS A 236 -19.40 -16.84 7.55
N PRO A 237 -19.30 -17.64 8.63
CA PRO A 237 -19.87 -17.29 9.93
C PRO A 237 -19.28 -15.98 10.46
N ALA A 238 -20.08 -15.20 11.22
CA ALA A 238 -19.60 -13.93 11.78
C ALA A 238 -18.36 -14.07 12.71
N ARG A 239 -18.15 -15.25 13.29
CA ARG A 239 -16.99 -15.56 14.16
C ARG A 239 -15.86 -16.27 13.42
N ALA A 240 -15.93 -16.38 12.09
CA ALA A 240 -14.88 -17.01 11.32
C ALA A 240 -13.55 -16.24 11.43
N SER A 241 -12.46 -17.00 11.53
CA SER A 241 -11.11 -16.45 11.53
C SER A 241 -10.21 -17.28 10.63
N VAL A 242 -9.21 -16.63 10.03
CA VAL A 242 -8.20 -17.25 9.18
C VAL A 242 -6.84 -16.64 9.51
N GLY A 243 -5.83 -17.44 9.84
CA GLY A 243 -4.52 -16.94 10.25
C GLY A 243 -4.54 -15.96 11.44
N GLY A 244 -5.54 -16.08 12.32
CA GLY A 244 -5.76 -15.13 13.43
C GLY A 244 -6.53 -13.86 13.05
N TYR A 245 -6.82 -13.64 11.76
CA TYR A 245 -7.60 -12.51 11.29
C TYR A 245 -9.11 -12.80 11.36
N ALA A 246 -9.89 -11.89 11.97
CA ALA A 246 -11.34 -12.04 12.17
C ALA A 246 -12.12 -11.75 10.87
N ILE A 247 -11.99 -12.62 9.86
CA ILE A 247 -12.56 -12.42 8.52
C ILE A 247 -14.08 -12.27 8.55
N GLY A 248 -14.78 -13.03 9.42
CA GLY A 248 -16.24 -12.97 9.54
C GLY A 248 -16.75 -11.60 9.98
N THR A 249 -16.12 -11.01 11.00
CA THR A 249 -16.42 -9.65 11.47
C THR A 249 -16.17 -8.63 10.37
N TRP A 250 -14.98 -8.68 9.74
CA TRP A 250 -14.59 -7.77 8.68
C TRP A 250 -15.55 -7.79 7.49
N LEU A 251 -15.94 -8.97 6.99
CA LEU A 251 -16.93 -9.10 5.92
C LEU A 251 -18.33 -8.63 6.34
N SER A 252 -18.71 -8.84 7.59
CA SER A 252 -19.99 -8.35 8.12
C SER A 252 -20.06 -6.82 8.14
N GLU A 253 -18.98 -6.15 8.55
CA GLU A 253 -18.86 -4.69 8.51
C GLU A 253 -18.95 -4.16 7.08
N LEU A 254 -18.25 -4.81 6.12
CA LEU A 254 -18.32 -4.42 4.71
C LEU A 254 -19.69 -4.64 4.09
N ARG A 255 -20.40 -5.72 4.45
CA ARG A 255 -21.80 -5.92 4.02
C ARG A 255 -22.72 -4.82 4.55
N SER A 256 -22.52 -4.42 5.81
CA SER A 256 -23.26 -3.28 6.38
C SER A 256 -22.95 -1.98 5.64
N ALA A 257 -21.67 -1.71 5.35
CA ALA A 257 -21.25 -0.54 4.56
C ALA A 257 -21.77 -0.58 3.11
N ALA A 258 -21.97 -1.78 2.54
CA ALA A 258 -22.52 -1.97 1.20
C ALA A 258 -24.02 -1.65 1.09
N GLN A 259 -24.75 -1.62 2.20
CA GLN A 259 -26.15 -1.21 2.26
C GLN A 259 -26.32 0.32 2.34
N VAL A 260 -25.25 1.06 2.67
CA VAL A 260 -25.28 2.51 2.69
C VAL A 260 -25.23 3.05 1.26
N PRO A 261 -26.08 4.03 0.88
CA PRO A 261 -26.04 4.60 -0.47
C PRO A 261 -24.69 5.18 -0.83
N VAL A 262 -24.27 4.96 -2.09
CA VAL A 262 -22.99 5.46 -2.58
C VAL A 262 -22.93 6.99 -2.48
N GLY A 263 -21.85 7.50 -1.86
CA GLY A 263 -21.66 8.94 -1.63
C GLY A 263 -22.01 9.40 -0.22
N GLU A 264 -22.66 8.57 0.58
CA GLU A 264 -22.90 8.84 1.99
C GLU A 264 -21.73 8.41 2.87
N ALA A 265 -21.62 9.01 4.07
CA ALA A 265 -20.57 8.66 5.03
C ALA A 265 -20.74 7.20 5.49
N GLY A 266 -19.66 6.43 5.42
CA GLY A 266 -19.65 5.01 5.77
C GLY A 266 -20.00 4.06 4.63
N ALA A 267 -20.36 4.57 3.43
CA ALA A 267 -20.64 3.74 2.27
C ALA A 267 -19.37 3.02 1.75
N LEU A 268 -19.56 1.81 1.27
CA LEU A 268 -18.49 1.07 0.59
C LEU A 268 -18.22 1.69 -0.78
N THR A 269 -16.95 2.01 -1.04
CA THR A 269 -16.56 2.60 -2.33
C THR A 269 -16.74 1.60 -3.48
N PRO A 270 -17.07 2.07 -4.73
CA PRO A 270 -17.21 1.18 -5.89
C PRO A 270 -15.97 0.31 -6.14
N ARG A 271 -14.76 0.87 -5.96
CA ARG A 271 -13.50 0.14 -6.09
C ARG A 271 -13.41 -1.04 -5.10
N ARG A 272 -13.74 -0.80 -3.83
CA ARG A 272 -13.69 -1.85 -2.79
C ARG A 272 -14.78 -2.92 -3.02
N ARG A 273 -15.95 -2.50 -3.51
CA ARG A 273 -17.01 -3.43 -3.88
C ARG A 273 -16.56 -4.34 -5.02
N ALA A 274 -16.04 -3.78 -6.12
CA ALA A 274 -15.56 -4.54 -7.26
C ALA A 274 -14.45 -5.55 -6.88
N ALA A 275 -13.54 -5.18 -5.98
CA ALA A 275 -12.48 -6.07 -5.51
C ALA A 275 -13.01 -7.29 -4.71
N LEU A 276 -14.14 -7.15 -4.02
CA LEU A 276 -14.81 -8.26 -3.34
C LEU A 276 -15.62 -9.12 -4.31
N GLU A 277 -16.29 -8.50 -5.27
CA GLU A 277 -17.03 -9.16 -6.34
C GLU A 277 -16.13 -10.00 -7.27
N GLU A 278 -14.86 -9.59 -7.43
CA GLU A 278 -13.86 -10.38 -8.16
C GLU A 278 -13.53 -11.71 -7.45
N ILE A 279 -13.59 -11.76 -6.11
CA ILE A 279 -13.33 -12.98 -5.34
C ILE A 279 -14.60 -13.84 -5.28
N ASP A 280 -15.74 -13.24 -4.94
CA ASP A 280 -17.04 -13.90 -4.82
C ASP A 280 -18.13 -12.95 -5.30
N PRO A 281 -18.72 -13.15 -6.48
CA PRO A 281 -19.84 -12.33 -6.97
C PRO A 281 -21.01 -12.26 -5.99
N TRP A 282 -21.15 -13.25 -5.12
CA TRP A 282 -22.22 -13.38 -4.14
C TRP A 282 -21.79 -13.04 -2.71
N TRP A 283 -20.71 -12.28 -2.54
CA TRP A 283 -20.20 -11.89 -1.22
C TRP A 283 -21.20 -11.09 -0.37
N CYS A 284 -22.11 -10.34 -1.02
CA CYS A 284 -23.15 -9.53 -0.38
C CYS A 284 -24.49 -9.70 -1.11
N PRO A 285 -25.12 -10.90 -1.00
CA PRO A 285 -26.38 -11.20 -1.70
C PRO A 285 -27.56 -10.44 -1.08
N ALA A 286 -28.66 -10.34 -1.85
CA ALA A 286 -29.92 -9.75 -1.39
C ALA A 286 -30.63 -10.62 -0.33
N TRP A 287 -30.34 -11.91 -0.31
CA TRP A 287 -30.87 -12.89 0.66
C TRP A 287 -29.96 -13.09 1.85
N PRO A 288 -30.41 -13.82 2.90
CA PRO A 288 -29.59 -14.05 4.09
C PRO A 288 -28.27 -14.78 3.80
N ILE A 289 -27.18 -14.27 4.35
CA ILE A 289 -25.84 -14.84 4.14
C ILE A 289 -25.72 -16.30 4.59
N VAL A 290 -26.55 -16.74 5.53
CA VAL A 290 -26.63 -18.14 5.96
C VAL A 290 -27.06 -19.03 4.80
N TRP A 291 -28.03 -18.59 4.01
CA TRP A 291 -28.45 -19.31 2.82
C TRP A 291 -27.30 -19.45 1.82
N GLN A 292 -26.62 -18.34 1.52
CA GLN A 292 -25.48 -18.33 0.60
C GLN A 292 -24.34 -19.24 1.08
N ARG A 293 -24.10 -19.31 2.38
CA ARG A 293 -23.09 -20.21 2.95
C ARG A 293 -23.47 -21.68 2.72
N THR A 294 -24.70 -22.04 3.03
CA THR A 294 -25.17 -23.42 2.81
C THR A 294 -25.18 -23.78 1.33
N TYR A 295 -25.54 -22.85 0.45
CA TYR A 295 -25.44 -23.01 -0.99
C TYR A 295 -23.97 -23.26 -1.44
N ALA A 296 -23.03 -22.46 -0.94
CA ALA A 296 -21.62 -22.65 -1.29
C ALA A 296 -21.11 -24.04 -0.90
N VAL A 297 -21.48 -24.53 0.27
CA VAL A 297 -21.16 -25.90 0.74
C VAL A 297 -21.85 -26.96 -0.14
N ALA A 298 -23.12 -26.77 -0.51
CA ALA A 298 -23.86 -27.66 -1.41
C ALA A 298 -23.19 -27.71 -2.80
N ARG A 299 -22.80 -26.55 -3.33
CA ARG A 299 -22.08 -26.41 -4.59
C ARG A 299 -20.71 -27.11 -4.54
N GLN A 300 -19.97 -26.96 -3.45
CA GLN A 300 -18.68 -27.62 -3.26
C GLN A 300 -18.88 -29.14 -3.30
N TRP A 301 -19.84 -29.68 -2.54
CA TRP A 301 -20.14 -31.12 -2.55
C TRP A 301 -20.54 -31.62 -3.92
N TRP A 302 -21.40 -30.88 -4.63
CA TRP A 302 -21.84 -31.22 -5.98
C TRP A 302 -20.65 -31.29 -6.95
N LEU A 303 -19.69 -30.36 -6.87
CA LEU A 303 -18.48 -30.34 -7.67
C LEU A 303 -17.52 -31.49 -7.32
N GLU A 304 -17.34 -31.79 -6.03
CA GLU A 304 -16.51 -32.91 -5.54
C GLU A 304 -17.08 -34.27 -5.92
N SER A 305 -18.38 -34.33 -6.19
CA SER A 305 -19.11 -35.53 -6.64
C SER A 305 -19.28 -35.59 -8.17
N ASP A 306 -18.53 -34.82 -8.94
CA ASP A 306 -18.61 -34.73 -10.40
C ASP A 306 -20.05 -34.50 -10.94
N GLY A 307 -20.86 -33.74 -10.17
CA GLY A 307 -22.26 -33.48 -10.52
C GLY A 307 -23.22 -34.64 -10.31
N CYS A 308 -22.79 -35.67 -9.61
CA CYS A 308 -23.57 -36.92 -9.45
C CYS A 308 -24.40 -36.96 -8.14
N VAL A 309 -24.78 -35.81 -7.58
CA VAL A 309 -25.63 -35.77 -6.36
C VAL A 309 -27.10 -35.79 -6.76
N ASP A 310 -27.82 -36.83 -6.31
CA ASP A 310 -29.28 -36.84 -6.43
C ASP A 310 -29.95 -36.21 -5.21
N TRP A 311 -30.32 -34.95 -5.32
CA TRP A 311 -30.93 -34.16 -4.26
C TRP A 311 -32.35 -34.62 -3.90
N THR A 312 -32.99 -35.49 -4.72
CA THR A 312 -34.35 -35.93 -4.51
C THR A 312 -34.43 -37.05 -3.46
N VAL A 313 -33.38 -37.92 -3.40
CA VAL A 313 -33.31 -39.06 -2.51
C VAL A 313 -32.37 -38.83 -1.33
N LEU A 314 -31.77 -37.64 -1.23
CA LEU A 314 -30.80 -37.33 -0.18
C LEU A 314 -31.45 -37.45 1.23
N PRO A 315 -30.89 -38.23 2.16
CA PRO A 315 -31.39 -38.29 3.52
C PRO A 315 -31.42 -36.95 4.22
N VAL A 316 -32.48 -36.64 4.97
CA VAL A 316 -32.70 -35.34 5.62
C VAL A 316 -31.60 -34.99 6.64
N ASP A 317 -30.98 -35.99 7.22
CA ASP A 317 -29.89 -35.91 8.20
C ASP A 317 -28.50 -35.83 7.57
N THR A 318 -28.40 -35.76 6.24
CA THR A 318 -27.10 -35.62 5.56
C THR A 318 -26.45 -34.31 5.91
N VAL A 319 -25.20 -34.38 6.42
CA VAL A 319 -24.35 -33.25 6.80
C VAL A 319 -23.07 -33.28 5.99
N PHE A 320 -22.67 -32.16 5.47
CA PHE A 320 -21.38 -31.94 4.79
C PHE A 320 -20.80 -30.60 5.25
N GLU A 321 -19.51 -30.55 5.60
CA GLU A 321 -18.81 -29.37 6.13
C GLU A 321 -19.59 -28.63 7.23
N GLY A 322 -20.29 -29.38 8.10
CA GLY A 322 -21.08 -28.85 9.21
C GLY A 322 -22.46 -28.30 8.84
N GLU A 323 -22.82 -28.26 7.55
CA GLU A 323 -24.15 -27.83 7.09
C GLU A 323 -25.07 -29.02 6.87
N GLN A 324 -26.35 -28.90 7.29
CA GLN A 324 -27.37 -29.95 7.14
C GLN A 324 -27.97 -29.92 5.73
N LEU A 325 -27.22 -30.38 4.74
CA LEU A 325 -27.56 -30.26 3.31
C LEU A 325 -28.85 -31.00 2.94
N GLY A 326 -29.11 -32.18 3.53
CA GLY A 326 -30.34 -32.93 3.22
C GLY A 326 -31.61 -32.20 3.61
N ARG A 327 -31.65 -31.61 4.80
CA ARG A 327 -32.78 -30.79 5.26
C ARG A 327 -32.90 -29.49 4.45
N TRP A 328 -31.78 -28.84 4.19
CA TRP A 328 -31.73 -27.59 3.44
C TRP A 328 -32.21 -27.77 2.00
N ALA A 329 -31.69 -28.76 1.26
CA ALA A 329 -32.10 -29.04 -0.11
C ALA A 329 -33.59 -29.35 -0.21
N LYS A 330 -34.13 -30.18 0.70
CA LYS A 330 -35.54 -30.48 0.78
C LYS A 330 -36.38 -29.20 1.02
N ALA A 331 -35.93 -28.31 1.89
CA ALA A 331 -36.61 -27.05 2.17
C ALA A 331 -36.59 -26.12 0.94
N GLN A 332 -35.49 -26.03 0.19
CA GLN A 332 -35.41 -25.22 -1.02
C GLN A 332 -36.36 -25.74 -2.10
N ARG A 333 -36.35 -27.06 -2.35
CA ARG A 333 -37.25 -27.69 -3.31
C ARG A 333 -38.74 -27.47 -2.98
N ALA A 334 -39.07 -27.56 -1.70
CA ALA A 334 -40.45 -27.32 -1.23
C ALA A 334 -40.83 -25.83 -1.25
N GLY A 335 -39.90 -24.92 -0.95
CA GLY A 335 -40.08 -23.47 -0.91
C GLY A 335 -39.78 -22.76 -2.24
N TRP A 336 -39.64 -23.48 -3.35
CA TRP A 336 -39.13 -22.97 -4.63
C TRP A 336 -39.77 -21.66 -5.09
N ALA A 337 -41.10 -21.55 -5.02
CA ALA A 337 -41.85 -20.37 -5.45
C ALA A 337 -41.62 -19.12 -4.57
N GLU A 338 -41.00 -19.26 -3.42
CA GLU A 338 -40.68 -18.16 -2.49
C GLU A 338 -39.23 -17.66 -2.68
N LEU A 339 -38.43 -18.34 -3.51
CA LEU A 339 -37.08 -17.99 -3.81
C LEU A 339 -37.02 -16.92 -4.90
N ASP A 340 -36.02 -16.04 -4.81
CA ASP A 340 -35.71 -15.11 -5.90
C ASP A 340 -35.20 -15.86 -7.13
N GLN A 341 -35.38 -15.26 -8.33
CA GLN A 341 -34.97 -15.88 -9.59
C GLN A 341 -33.47 -16.28 -9.56
N GLU A 342 -32.64 -15.41 -9.00
CA GLU A 342 -31.20 -15.69 -8.89
C GLU A 342 -30.90 -16.88 -7.97
N GLN A 343 -31.65 -17.06 -6.88
CA GLN A 343 -31.53 -18.24 -6.02
C GLN A 343 -31.98 -19.52 -6.75
N GLN A 344 -33.06 -19.43 -7.54
CA GLN A 344 -33.52 -20.57 -8.34
C GLN A 344 -32.50 -20.95 -9.40
N ASP A 345 -31.88 -19.97 -10.08
CA ASP A 345 -30.84 -20.20 -11.08
C ASP A 345 -29.60 -20.85 -10.47
N LEU A 346 -29.17 -20.38 -9.28
CA LEU A 346 -28.06 -20.95 -8.52
C LEU A 346 -28.34 -22.40 -8.13
N LEU A 347 -29.54 -22.73 -7.63
CA LEU A 347 -29.93 -24.07 -7.24
C LEU A 347 -30.01 -24.99 -8.46
N SER A 348 -30.60 -24.53 -9.57
CA SER A 348 -30.68 -25.30 -10.81
C SER A 348 -29.30 -25.63 -11.38
N ALA A 349 -28.33 -24.71 -11.22
CA ALA A 349 -26.95 -24.93 -11.64
C ALA A 349 -26.23 -26.08 -10.93
N ILE A 350 -26.72 -26.48 -9.75
CA ILE A 350 -26.20 -27.65 -8.99
C ILE A 350 -27.20 -28.83 -8.98
N GLY A 351 -28.22 -28.81 -9.84
CA GLY A 351 -29.19 -29.89 -9.99
C GLY A 351 -30.28 -29.93 -8.92
N ILE A 352 -30.45 -28.87 -8.11
CA ILE A 352 -31.61 -28.73 -7.21
C ILE A 352 -32.73 -28.05 -7.96
N GLU A 353 -33.88 -28.72 -8.11
CA GLU A 353 -35.04 -28.23 -8.80
C GLU A 353 -36.30 -28.27 -7.92
N GLU A 354 -37.36 -27.64 -8.35
CA GLU A 354 -38.65 -27.64 -7.67
C GLU A 354 -39.20 -29.06 -7.46
N ASP A 355 -39.85 -29.28 -6.32
CA ASP A 355 -40.60 -30.50 -6.07
C ASP A 355 -41.88 -30.53 -6.93
N GLN A 356 -41.87 -31.37 -7.95
CA GLN A 356 -42.94 -31.40 -8.95
C GLN A 356 -44.30 -31.79 -8.37
N GLU A 357 -44.35 -32.62 -7.34
CA GLU A 357 -45.61 -33.02 -6.69
C GLU A 357 -46.22 -31.82 -5.95
N LEU A 358 -45.35 -31.07 -5.20
CA LEU A 358 -45.79 -29.86 -4.51
C LEU A 358 -46.16 -28.73 -5.48
N ALA A 359 -45.44 -28.59 -6.57
CA ALA A 359 -45.76 -27.62 -7.63
C ALA A 359 -47.14 -27.91 -8.27
N ALA A 360 -47.41 -29.18 -8.61
CA ALA A 360 -48.69 -29.61 -9.14
C ALA A 360 -49.83 -29.41 -8.15
N ALA A 361 -49.63 -29.71 -6.86
CA ALA A 361 -50.59 -29.48 -5.80
C ALA A 361 -50.90 -27.98 -5.62
N ARG A 362 -49.90 -27.10 -5.63
CA ARG A 362 -50.07 -25.63 -5.59
C ARG A 362 -50.87 -25.13 -6.82
N ALA A 363 -50.52 -25.57 -8.02
CA ALA A 363 -51.21 -25.21 -9.23
C ALA A 363 -52.70 -25.66 -9.23
N ALA A 364 -52.97 -26.85 -8.64
CA ALA A 364 -54.35 -27.32 -8.46
C ALA A 364 -55.12 -26.46 -7.45
N ALA A 365 -54.52 -26.10 -6.33
CA ALA A 365 -55.11 -25.23 -5.31
C ALA A 365 -55.40 -23.81 -5.86
N CYS A 366 -54.47 -23.23 -6.62
CA CYS A 366 -54.70 -21.94 -7.31
C CYS A 366 -55.87 -22.01 -8.30
N ARG A 367 -55.97 -23.06 -9.11
CA ARG A 367 -57.09 -23.27 -10.02
C ARG A 367 -58.42 -23.39 -9.28
N ALA A 368 -58.45 -24.12 -8.15
CA ALA A 368 -59.64 -24.25 -7.32
C ALA A 368 -60.09 -22.91 -6.70
N ALA A 369 -59.12 -22.10 -6.21
CA ALA A 369 -59.41 -20.78 -5.65
C ALA A 369 -59.97 -19.80 -6.70
N VAL A 370 -59.41 -19.80 -7.91
CA VAL A 370 -59.91 -18.98 -9.04
C VAL A 370 -61.29 -19.43 -9.50
N GLY A 371 -61.57 -20.75 -9.51
CA GLY A 371 -62.86 -21.32 -9.82
C GLY A 371 -63.93 -20.94 -8.78
N CYS A 372 -63.59 -20.90 -7.51
CA CYS A 372 -64.50 -20.52 -6.43
C CYS A 372 -64.88 -19.03 -6.45
N GLY A 373 -64.00 -18.15 -6.94
CA GLY A 373 -64.24 -16.71 -7.07
C GLY A 373 -65.27 -16.35 -8.19
N ARG A 374 -65.40 -17.22 -9.19
CA ARG A 374 -66.34 -16.99 -10.29
C ARG A 374 -67.78 -17.35 -9.96
N VAL A 375 -68.06 -18.15 -8.94
CA VAL A 375 -69.44 -18.62 -8.60
C VAL A 375 -70.18 -17.58 -7.74
N ARG A 376 -69.57 -16.56 -7.15
CA ARG A 376 -70.24 -15.56 -6.32
C ARG A 376 -70.76 -14.31 -7.04
N ARG A 377 -70.80 -14.25 -8.39
CA ARG A 377 -71.37 -13.13 -9.13
C ARG A 377 -72.48 -13.61 -10.07
N ARG A 378 -73.59 -14.16 -9.51
CA ARG A 378 -74.89 -14.18 -10.14
C ARG A 378 -75.94 -14.16 -9.08
N VAL A 379 -76.35 -12.97 -8.64
CA VAL A 379 -77.64 -12.71 -8.06
C VAL A 379 -78.32 -11.73 -9.03
N PRO A 380 -79.41 -12.10 -9.66
CA PRO A 380 -80.18 -11.20 -10.55
C PRO A 380 -80.98 -10.19 -9.71
N PRO A 381 -81.29 -9.01 -10.25
CA PRO A 381 -82.11 -8.00 -9.57
C PRO A 381 -83.61 -8.34 -9.62
N ARG A 382 -84.29 -8.01 -8.55
CA ARG A 382 -85.70 -7.69 -8.53
C ARG A 382 -85.85 -6.21 -8.26
#